data_97d0e26c77496fdc1adc242ab71ea949
#
_entry.id   97d0e26c77496fdc1adc242ab71ea949
#
_cell.length_a   1.000
_cell.length_b   1.000
_cell.length_c   1.000
_cell.angle_alpha   90.00
_cell.angle_beta   90.00
_cell.angle_gamma   90.00
#
_symmetry.space_group_name_H-M   'P 1'
#
loop_
_entity.id
_entity.type
_entity.pdbx_description
1 polymer ?
#
loop_
_entity_poly.entity_id
_entity_poly.type
_entity_poly.pdbx_seq_one_letter_code
_entity_poly.pdbx_strand_id
1 'polypeptide(L)'
;MSVDAPVSHRLRAATRDDLEFQFRLYASTRQEELAAAGFPEAMRESFLGMQFEAQTSHYSLCYPSAEWLIIGSGGEDAGRLILDRAPDHLHIMDIALLPGFRGRGIGTALLRQVLAEAAEKQLPVRLFAFTGERATGLYRRLGFESIMDDGIHTELVWRPAK
;
A
#
# COMPACT_ATOMS: atom_id res chain seq x y z
N MET A 1 -5.90 -31.51 -8.90
CA MET A 1 -5.17 -30.40 -9.46
C MET A 1 -5.91 -29.10 -9.14
N SER A 2 -5.39 -28.34 -8.23
CA SER A 2 -5.99 -27.05 -7.96
C SER A 2 -5.61 -26.10 -9.07
N VAL A 3 -6.56 -25.77 -9.91
CA VAL A 3 -6.46 -24.60 -10.74
C VAL A 3 -6.48 -23.44 -9.75
N ASP A 4 -5.45 -22.63 -9.73
CA ASP A 4 -5.45 -21.43 -8.90
C ASP A 4 -6.70 -20.62 -9.22
N ALA A 5 -7.67 -20.68 -8.33
CA ALA A 5 -8.84 -19.83 -8.45
C ALA A 5 -8.34 -18.37 -8.49
N PRO A 6 -8.85 -17.53 -9.41
CA PRO A 6 -8.46 -16.13 -9.40
C PRO A 6 -8.73 -15.55 -8.03
N VAL A 7 -7.71 -14.87 -7.48
CA VAL A 7 -7.81 -14.25 -6.17
C VAL A 7 -8.97 -13.26 -6.22
N SER A 8 -9.99 -13.52 -5.42
CA SER A 8 -11.17 -12.66 -5.36
C SER A 8 -10.84 -11.45 -4.49
N HIS A 9 -10.83 -10.28 -5.09
CA HIS A 9 -10.71 -9.01 -4.37
C HIS A 9 -11.65 -7.99 -4.98
N ARG A 10 -12.01 -7.01 -4.18
CA ARG A 10 -12.84 -5.88 -4.61
C ARG A 10 -12.25 -4.60 -4.06
N LEU A 11 -12.46 -3.51 -4.77
CA LEU A 11 -12.07 -2.17 -4.34
C LEU A 11 -13.32 -1.33 -4.19
N ARG A 12 -13.41 -0.58 -3.09
CA ARG A 12 -14.48 0.39 -2.89
C ARG A 12 -13.89 1.66 -2.29
N ALA A 13 -14.54 2.78 -2.53
CA ALA A 13 -14.11 4.04 -1.95
C ALA A 13 -14.21 3.99 -0.42
N ALA A 14 -13.16 4.46 0.25
CA ALA A 14 -13.17 4.59 1.70
C ALA A 14 -14.09 5.73 2.12
N THR A 15 -14.74 5.58 3.27
CA THR A 15 -15.60 6.59 3.89
C THR A 15 -15.12 6.87 5.30
N ARG A 16 -15.77 7.80 5.99
CA ARG A 16 -15.47 8.09 7.40
C ARG A 16 -15.63 6.87 8.29
N ASP A 17 -16.56 5.99 7.95
CA ASP A 17 -16.80 4.76 8.71
C ASP A 17 -15.61 3.80 8.66
N ASP A 18 -14.69 4.01 7.73
CA ASP A 18 -13.50 3.15 7.57
C ASP A 18 -12.28 3.64 8.35
N LEU A 19 -12.36 4.76 9.06
CA LEU A 19 -11.20 5.31 9.78
C LEU A 19 -10.65 4.35 10.83
N GLU A 20 -11.52 3.70 11.58
CA GLU A 20 -11.09 2.72 12.59
C GLU A 20 -10.38 1.53 11.94
N PHE A 21 -10.93 1.02 10.84
CA PHE A 21 -10.31 -0.06 10.09
C PHE A 21 -8.93 0.37 9.55
N GLN A 22 -8.85 1.55 8.97
CA GLN A 22 -7.60 2.07 8.43
C GLN A 22 -6.54 2.25 9.51
N PHE A 23 -6.95 2.70 10.70
CA PHE A 23 -6.03 2.81 11.83
C PHE A 23 -5.52 1.43 12.28
N ARG A 24 -6.41 0.44 12.40
CA ARG A 24 -6.01 -0.93 12.76
C ARG A 24 -5.02 -1.51 11.75
N LEU A 25 -5.28 -1.26 10.47
CA LEU A 25 -4.40 -1.69 9.39
C LEU A 25 -3.02 -1.04 9.53
N TYR A 26 -3.00 0.28 9.72
CA TYR A 26 -1.76 1.04 9.92
C TYR A 26 -0.99 0.50 11.12
N ALA A 27 -1.66 0.28 12.24
CA ALA A 27 -1.05 -0.25 13.44
C ALA A 27 -0.45 -1.64 13.20
N SER A 28 -1.15 -2.49 12.45
CA SER A 28 -0.67 -3.85 12.17
C SER A 28 0.64 -3.89 11.41
N THR A 29 0.92 -2.86 10.61
CA THR A 29 2.17 -2.79 9.84
C THR A 29 3.35 -2.27 10.66
N ARG A 30 3.11 -1.66 11.82
CA ARG A 30 4.14 -0.99 12.61
C ARG A 30 4.33 -1.54 14.02
N GLN A 31 3.43 -2.35 14.51
CA GLN A 31 3.51 -2.88 15.88
C GLN A 31 4.78 -3.68 16.15
N GLU A 32 5.17 -4.53 15.21
CA GLU A 32 6.38 -5.35 15.35
C GLU A 32 7.63 -4.48 15.44
N GLU A 33 7.70 -3.44 14.62
CA GLU A 33 8.82 -2.51 14.61
C GLU A 33 8.94 -1.76 15.93
N LEU A 34 7.82 -1.28 16.47
CA LEU A 34 7.80 -0.57 17.74
C LEU A 34 8.17 -1.49 18.91
N ALA A 35 7.70 -2.72 18.88
CA ALA A 35 8.04 -3.71 19.89
C ALA A 35 9.54 -4.01 19.86
N ALA A 36 10.10 -4.20 18.67
CA ALA A 36 11.53 -4.47 18.51
C ALA A 36 12.38 -3.29 18.94
N ALA A 37 11.88 -2.05 18.80
CA ALA A 37 12.56 -0.85 19.25
C ALA A 37 12.43 -0.60 20.75
N GLY A 38 11.73 -1.48 21.50
CA GLY A 38 11.56 -1.36 22.94
C GLY A 38 10.49 -0.36 23.35
N PHE A 39 9.59 0.02 22.44
CA PHE A 39 8.55 0.99 22.74
C PHE A 39 7.50 0.38 23.69
N PRO A 40 7.19 1.01 24.84
CA PRO A 40 6.24 0.47 25.80
C PRO A 40 4.85 0.29 25.19
N GLU A 41 4.21 -0.83 25.46
CA GLU A 41 2.90 -1.17 24.93
C GLU A 41 1.85 -0.09 25.23
N ALA A 42 1.88 0.45 26.45
CA ALA A 42 0.94 1.48 26.89
C ALA A 42 1.03 2.77 26.07
N MET A 43 2.19 3.02 25.44
CA MET A 43 2.42 4.24 24.65
C MET A 43 2.26 4.03 23.15
N ARG A 44 2.23 2.77 22.71
CA ARG A 44 2.18 2.45 21.27
C ARG A 44 0.93 2.97 20.59
N GLU A 45 -0.22 2.75 21.20
CA GLU A 45 -1.50 3.15 20.60
C GLU A 45 -1.59 4.66 20.39
N SER A 46 -1.23 5.45 21.40
CA SER A 46 -1.21 6.91 21.29
C SER A 46 -0.22 7.39 20.23
N PHE A 47 0.97 6.80 20.22
CA PHE A 47 2.00 7.14 19.25
C PHE A 47 1.57 6.81 17.82
N LEU A 48 1.00 5.62 17.62
CA LEU A 48 0.49 5.20 16.32
C LEU A 48 -0.68 6.06 15.87
N GLY A 49 -1.55 6.45 16.78
CA GLY A 49 -2.67 7.35 16.48
C GLY A 49 -2.18 8.70 15.98
N MET A 50 -1.17 9.28 16.63
CA MET A 50 -0.58 10.53 16.19
C MET A 50 0.06 10.42 14.80
N GLN A 51 0.81 9.35 14.56
CA GLN A 51 1.44 9.13 13.26
C GLN A 51 0.42 8.90 12.16
N PHE A 52 -0.63 8.15 12.46
CA PHE A 52 -1.71 7.89 11.51
C PHE A 52 -2.44 9.18 11.12
N GLU A 53 -2.77 10.01 12.10
CA GLU A 53 -3.41 11.31 11.83
C GLU A 53 -2.50 12.22 11.01
N ALA A 54 -1.21 12.25 11.33
CA ALA A 54 -0.23 13.05 10.59
C ALA A 54 -0.12 12.57 9.14
N GLN A 55 -0.06 11.27 8.90
CA GLN A 55 -0.01 10.71 7.55
C GLN A 55 -1.28 11.03 6.77
N THR A 56 -2.45 10.84 7.40
CA THR A 56 -3.75 11.09 6.78
C THR A 56 -3.88 12.56 6.37
N SER A 57 -3.51 13.48 7.27
CA SER A 57 -3.54 14.92 6.99
C SER A 57 -2.57 15.30 5.88
N HIS A 58 -1.36 14.77 5.93
CA HIS A 58 -0.34 15.04 4.92
C HIS A 58 -0.80 14.60 3.53
N TYR A 59 -1.31 13.37 3.42
CA TYR A 59 -1.79 12.86 2.13
C TYR A 59 -2.98 13.66 1.61
N SER A 60 -3.92 14.03 2.49
CA SER A 60 -5.10 14.79 2.09
C SER A 60 -4.75 16.19 1.61
N LEU A 61 -3.76 16.83 2.23
CA LEU A 61 -3.32 18.18 1.85
C LEU A 61 -2.46 18.17 0.58
N CYS A 62 -1.52 17.24 0.48
CA CYS A 62 -0.56 17.19 -0.62
C CYS A 62 -1.13 16.51 -1.87
N TYR A 63 -2.08 15.61 -1.70
CA TYR A 63 -2.65 14.82 -2.80
C TYR A 63 -4.17 14.81 -2.73
N PRO A 64 -4.81 15.98 -2.94
CA PRO A 64 -6.27 16.08 -2.79
C PRO A 64 -7.06 15.24 -3.79
N SER A 65 -6.44 14.83 -4.90
CA SER A 65 -7.08 14.00 -5.93
C SER A 65 -6.84 12.50 -5.74
N ALA A 66 -6.10 12.11 -4.70
CA ALA A 66 -5.81 10.70 -4.46
C ALA A 66 -7.09 9.92 -4.15
N GLU A 67 -7.17 8.72 -4.70
CA GLU A 67 -8.23 7.77 -4.38
C GLU A 67 -7.85 6.94 -3.17
N TRP A 68 -8.72 6.92 -2.16
CA TRP A 68 -8.57 6.09 -0.97
C TRP A 68 -9.51 4.91 -1.11
N LEU A 69 -8.96 3.71 -1.25
CA LEU A 69 -9.73 2.51 -1.56
C LEU A 69 -9.55 1.46 -0.46
N ILE A 70 -10.65 0.85 -0.07
CA ILE A 70 -10.63 -0.31 0.82
C ILE A 70 -10.62 -1.56 -0.05
N ILE A 71 -9.68 -2.45 0.26
CA ILE A 71 -9.55 -3.73 -0.42
C ILE A 71 -10.41 -4.74 0.32
N GLY A 72 -11.37 -5.33 -0.38
CA GLY A 72 -12.22 -6.37 0.18
C GLY A 72 -11.84 -7.74 -0.37
N SER A 73 -11.99 -8.76 0.46
CA SER A 73 -11.77 -10.16 0.07
C SER A 73 -12.69 -11.06 0.88
N GLY A 74 -13.45 -11.91 0.19
CA GLY A 74 -14.35 -12.84 0.85
C GLY A 74 -15.42 -12.20 1.72
N GLY A 75 -15.88 -10.99 1.38
CA GLY A 75 -16.87 -10.26 2.15
C GLY A 75 -16.32 -9.50 3.35
N GLU A 76 -14.99 -9.48 3.52
CA GLU A 76 -14.33 -8.80 4.64
C GLU A 76 -13.42 -7.69 4.10
N ASP A 77 -13.18 -6.68 4.94
CA ASP A 77 -12.20 -5.64 4.64
C ASP A 77 -10.80 -6.20 4.92
N ALA A 78 -9.97 -6.23 3.88
CA ALA A 78 -8.67 -6.89 3.93
C ALA A 78 -7.50 -5.92 3.97
N GLY A 79 -7.66 -4.71 3.42
CA GLY A 79 -6.56 -3.77 3.33
C GLY A 79 -6.95 -2.45 2.70
N ARG A 80 -5.93 -1.71 2.28
CA ARG A 80 -6.10 -0.37 1.72
C ARG A 80 -5.15 -0.13 0.56
N LEU A 81 -5.63 0.59 -0.44
CA LEU A 81 -4.83 1.11 -1.54
C LEU A 81 -5.10 2.62 -1.64
N ILE A 82 -4.05 3.42 -1.61
CA ILE A 82 -4.15 4.86 -1.90
C ILE A 82 -3.40 5.10 -3.19
N LEU A 83 -4.09 5.60 -4.20
CA LEU A 83 -3.55 5.78 -5.55
C LEU A 83 -3.80 7.21 -6.01
N ASP A 84 -2.74 7.91 -6.38
CA ASP A 84 -2.83 9.24 -6.99
C ASP A 84 -2.51 9.14 -8.47
N ARG A 85 -3.41 9.65 -9.31
CA ARG A 85 -3.24 9.65 -10.76
C ARG A 85 -2.83 11.03 -11.22
N ALA A 86 -1.50 11.24 -11.31
CA ALA A 86 -0.94 12.46 -11.85
C ALA A 86 -0.94 12.41 -13.40
N PRO A 87 -0.83 13.56 -14.08
CA PRO A 87 -0.82 13.57 -15.55
C PRO A 87 0.33 12.79 -16.19
N ASP A 88 1.45 12.66 -15.50
CA ASP A 88 2.69 12.06 -16.04
C ASP A 88 3.08 10.74 -15.36
N HIS A 89 2.34 10.30 -14.34
CA HIS A 89 2.62 9.03 -13.66
C HIS A 89 1.45 8.61 -12.77
N LEU A 90 1.43 7.33 -12.41
CA LEU A 90 0.57 6.84 -11.33
C LEU A 90 1.43 6.68 -10.08
N HIS A 91 0.95 7.18 -8.96
CA HIS A 91 1.66 7.12 -7.69
C HIS A 91 0.90 6.21 -6.72
N ILE A 92 1.48 5.06 -6.40
CA ILE A 92 0.96 4.20 -5.33
C ILE A 92 1.48 4.79 -4.03
N MET A 93 0.60 5.47 -3.30
CA MET A 93 0.97 6.14 -2.05
C MET A 93 1.03 5.16 -0.89
N ASP A 94 0.15 4.17 -0.91
CA ASP A 94 0.11 3.14 0.12
C ASP A 94 -0.62 1.91 -0.41
N ILE A 95 -0.09 0.73 -0.10
CA ILE A 95 -0.77 -0.54 -0.33
C ILE A 95 -0.43 -1.44 0.86
N ALA A 96 -1.46 -1.86 1.59
CA ALA A 96 -1.27 -2.66 2.79
C ALA A 96 -2.42 -3.65 2.97
N LEU A 97 -2.09 -4.81 3.51
CA LEU A 97 -3.06 -5.87 3.84
C LEU A 97 -2.92 -6.23 5.31
N LEU A 98 -4.04 -6.54 5.96
CA LEU A 98 -4.02 -7.14 7.28
C LEU A 98 -3.28 -8.48 7.22
N PRO A 99 -2.59 -8.86 8.32
CA PRO A 99 -1.78 -10.09 8.33
C PRO A 99 -2.50 -11.34 7.82
N GLY A 100 -3.78 -11.51 8.17
CA GLY A 100 -4.56 -12.67 7.75
C GLY A 100 -4.85 -12.77 6.27
N PHE A 101 -4.63 -11.69 5.51
CA PHE A 101 -4.87 -11.65 4.08
C PHE A 101 -3.59 -11.61 3.25
N ARG A 102 -2.44 -11.61 3.90
CA ARG A 102 -1.14 -11.62 3.23
C ARG A 102 -0.82 -13.02 2.69
N GLY A 103 -0.01 -13.09 1.65
CA GLY A 103 0.43 -14.35 1.08
C GLY A 103 -0.63 -15.09 0.27
N ARG A 104 -1.72 -14.43 -0.09
CA ARG A 104 -2.81 -15.01 -0.88
C ARG A 104 -2.87 -14.50 -2.31
N GLY A 105 -1.91 -13.67 -2.71
CA GLY A 105 -1.84 -13.10 -4.05
C GLY A 105 -2.68 -11.86 -4.29
N ILE A 106 -3.34 -11.32 -3.27
CA ILE A 106 -4.18 -10.12 -3.41
C ILE A 106 -3.34 -8.92 -3.82
N GLY A 107 -2.24 -8.67 -3.13
CA GLY A 107 -1.34 -7.56 -3.45
C GLY A 107 -0.78 -7.64 -4.85
N THR A 108 -0.36 -8.83 -5.27
CA THR A 108 0.13 -9.07 -6.63
C THR A 108 -0.94 -8.76 -7.68
N ALA A 109 -2.17 -9.24 -7.46
CA ALA A 109 -3.27 -9.00 -8.38
C ALA A 109 -3.60 -7.52 -8.51
N LEU A 110 -3.61 -6.80 -7.38
CA LEU A 110 -3.87 -5.35 -7.37
C LEU A 110 -2.77 -4.57 -8.07
N LEU A 111 -1.52 -4.90 -7.80
CA LEU A 111 -0.38 -4.26 -8.45
C LEU A 111 -0.42 -4.48 -9.96
N ARG A 112 -0.71 -5.69 -10.41
CA ARG A 112 -0.86 -5.99 -11.83
C ARG A 112 -1.99 -5.18 -12.47
N GLN A 113 -3.08 -4.97 -11.75
CA GLN A 113 -4.19 -4.15 -12.22
C GLN A 113 -3.76 -2.69 -12.40
N VAL A 114 -3.01 -2.12 -11.45
CA VAL A 114 -2.46 -0.77 -11.56
C VAL A 114 -1.50 -0.68 -12.73
N LEU A 115 -0.61 -1.68 -12.88
CA LEU A 115 0.35 -1.71 -13.98
C LEU A 115 -0.33 -1.82 -15.34
N ALA A 116 -1.42 -2.56 -15.43
CA ALA A 116 -2.20 -2.67 -16.67
C ALA A 116 -2.81 -1.32 -17.06
N GLU A 117 -3.37 -0.59 -16.10
CA GLU A 117 -3.88 0.75 -16.33
C GLU A 117 -2.77 1.68 -16.80
N ALA A 118 -1.62 1.63 -16.15
CA ALA A 118 -0.47 2.46 -16.52
C ALA A 118 0.05 2.13 -17.92
N ALA A 119 0.06 0.85 -18.28
CA ALA A 119 0.49 0.40 -19.61
C ALA A 119 -0.42 0.96 -20.70
N GLU A 120 -1.74 0.93 -20.49
CA GLU A 120 -2.70 1.50 -21.44
C GLU A 120 -2.47 3.01 -21.65
N LYS A 121 -2.14 3.71 -20.57
CA LYS A 121 -1.90 5.16 -20.61
C LYS A 121 -0.46 5.51 -20.98
N GLN A 122 0.41 4.54 -21.12
CA GLN A 122 1.84 4.71 -21.36
C GLN A 122 2.50 5.60 -20.29
N LEU A 123 2.13 5.37 -19.03
CA LEU A 123 2.65 6.12 -17.87
C LEU A 123 3.46 5.21 -16.96
N PRO A 124 4.51 5.74 -16.32
CA PRO A 124 5.21 5.01 -15.28
C PRO A 124 4.39 4.95 -13.98
N VAL A 125 4.72 3.97 -13.14
CA VAL A 125 4.17 3.85 -11.80
C VAL A 125 5.30 4.06 -10.79
N ARG A 126 5.07 4.91 -9.80
CA ARG A 126 6.05 5.23 -8.77
C ARG A 126 5.51 4.85 -7.40
N LEU A 127 6.41 4.39 -6.53
CA LEU A 127 6.10 4.16 -5.12
C LEU A 127 7.35 4.34 -4.27
N PHE A 128 7.13 4.60 -2.98
CA PHE A 128 8.20 4.64 -1.99
C PHE A 128 7.98 3.51 -1.00
N ALA A 129 9.04 2.77 -0.70
CA ALA A 129 9.03 1.70 0.28
C ALA A 129 10.15 1.92 1.29
N PHE A 130 10.00 1.38 2.50
CA PHE A 130 11.11 1.37 3.44
C PHE A 130 12.21 0.45 2.91
N THR A 131 13.46 0.91 3.00
CA THR A 131 14.62 0.13 2.56
C THR A 131 14.66 -1.21 3.33
N GLY A 132 14.76 -2.31 2.59
CA GLY A 132 14.76 -3.63 3.18
C GLY A 132 13.38 -4.19 3.50
N GLU A 133 12.32 -3.48 3.14
CA GLU A 133 10.95 -3.96 3.34
C GLU A 133 10.71 -5.25 2.54
N ARG A 134 9.93 -6.16 3.14
CA ARG A 134 9.58 -7.46 2.57
C ARG A 134 8.95 -7.36 1.18
N ALA A 135 8.11 -6.35 0.98
CA ALA A 135 7.41 -6.13 -0.29
C ALA A 135 8.34 -5.72 -1.44
N THR A 136 9.55 -5.27 -1.14
CA THR A 136 10.52 -4.86 -2.18
C THR A 136 10.80 -5.98 -3.17
N GLY A 137 10.89 -7.22 -2.70
CA GLY A 137 11.06 -8.38 -3.57
C GLY A 137 9.91 -8.58 -4.55
N LEU A 138 8.69 -8.37 -4.07
CA LEU A 138 7.49 -8.44 -4.92
C LEU A 138 7.52 -7.35 -6.00
N TYR A 139 7.85 -6.13 -5.61
CA TYR A 139 7.92 -5.01 -6.56
C TYR A 139 8.95 -5.28 -7.66
N ARG A 140 10.12 -5.78 -7.30
CA ARG A 140 11.17 -6.12 -8.28
C ARG A 140 10.73 -7.22 -9.23
N ARG A 141 10.03 -8.24 -8.72
CA ARG A 141 9.50 -9.32 -9.57
C ARG A 141 8.48 -8.81 -10.59
N LEU A 142 7.77 -7.74 -10.26
CA LEU A 142 6.80 -7.12 -11.16
C LEU A 142 7.42 -6.14 -12.15
N GLY A 143 8.73 -5.89 -12.04
CA GLY A 143 9.44 -5.03 -12.96
C GLY A 143 9.78 -3.64 -12.45
N PHE A 144 9.54 -3.36 -11.16
CA PHE A 144 9.97 -2.09 -10.57
C PHE A 144 11.47 -2.06 -10.40
N GLU A 145 12.06 -0.91 -10.65
CA GLU A 145 13.49 -0.66 -10.47
C GLU A 145 13.70 0.39 -9.38
N SER A 146 14.72 0.18 -8.54
CA SER A 146 15.14 1.19 -7.56
C SER A 146 15.84 2.32 -8.28
N ILE A 147 15.36 3.54 -8.09
CA ILE A 147 15.99 4.73 -8.68
C ILE A 147 16.66 5.62 -7.64
N MET A 148 16.29 5.47 -6.37
CA MET A 148 16.89 6.22 -5.28
C MET A 148 16.73 5.44 -3.98
N ASP A 149 17.79 5.46 -3.14
CA ASP A 149 17.78 4.83 -1.83
C ASP A 149 18.58 5.72 -0.88
N ASP A 150 17.92 6.26 0.15
CA ASP A 150 18.56 7.12 1.14
C ASP A 150 18.92 6.38 2.42
N GLY A 151 18.80 5.05 2.43
CA GLY A 151 19.04 4.20 3.59
C GLY A 151 17.81 3.97 4.46
N ILE A 152 16.77 4.77 4.29
CA ILE A 152 15.50 4.67 5.01
C ILE A 152 14.38 4.33 4.04
N HIS A 153 14.30 5.06 2.93
CA HIS A 153 13.29 4.88 1.88
C HIS A 153 13.94 4.56 0.55
N THR A 154 13.28 3.71 -0.20
CA THR A 154 13.68 3.39 -1.58
C THR A 154 12.56 3.84 -2.50
N GLU A 155 12.90 4.64 -3.50
CA GLU A 155 11.97 4.99 -4.56
C GLU A 155 12.06 3.95 -5.67
N LEU A 156 10.92 3.40 -6.03
CA LEU A 156 10.79 2.36 -7.06
C LEU A 156 9.92 2.88 -8.20
N VAL A 157 10.33 2.57 -9.41
CA VAL A 157 9.61 2.98 -10.62
C VAL A 157 9.45 1.80 -11.56
N TRP A 158 8.25 1.63 -12.06
CA TRP A 158 7.93 0.71 -13.13
C TRP A 158 7.63 1.53 -14.40
N ARG A 159 8.15 1.07 -15.53
CA ARG A 159 7.91 1.74 -16.82
C ARG A 159 7.25 0.79 -17.79
N PRO A 160 6.25 1.28 -18.55
CA PRO A 160 5.59 0.44 -19.54
C PRO A 160 6.56 0.08 -20.67
N ALA A 161 6.34 -1.09 -21.27
CA ALA A 161 7.05 -1.49 -22.48
C ALA A 161 6.63 -0.58 -23.63
N LYS A 162 7.59 -0.24 -24.49
CA LYS A 162 7.32 0.57 -25.69
C LYS A 162 6.70 -0.27 -26.78
#